data_98e2d3ff129fe223a804434555b09d5a
#
_entry.id   98e2d3ff129fe223a804434555b09d5a
#
_cell.length_a   1.000
_cell.length_b   1.000
_cell.length_c   1.000
_cell.angle_alpha   90.00
_cell.angle_beta   90.00
_cell.angle_gamma   90.00
#
_symmetry.space_group_name_H-M   'P 1'
#
loop_
_entity.id
_entity.type
_entity.pdbx_description
1 polymer ?
#
loop_
_entity_poly.entity_id
_entity_poly.type
_entity_poly.pdbx_seq_one_letter_code
_entity_poly.pdbx_strand_id
1 'polypeptide(L)'
;MAVSPAAGPAPVLSPTLTELFDQLTADSFDVREEATQRLANYGELIRPALLDAAHHADSPELRLRAAHLLSALPWGQTTDPAEVQQVLEAYRSIEPEVRIAAVQSLGKIGSVAFDALVRLLSEEPCDDVRWVIVAQLHRFSGDAPRERLRRLDTKSDDAPMLAAAGWAWLPADPVRGLKLLGRSSDLAAAHPMEDPAELILVIRTLYARSLNAGNYESAVECMRRLILHDERPLSDVMLDLLAFHAEYGPQPGFENDVRTAATGFYSPEMMYILGRLNEHLNQPLLANAMYRAAGLTAMATQETHYRAANFLLTHRWYDLAKIESQWMLVTAGPQQKWMNAQAHVWIAYCETAQGDDASAAESMAAAVRLFSRIAGLDMGEVPRCQTDLDWYSLRAAKAKGDLAEMALHVDRLMAPTPRDAAITINPELQIDLVTSLKALHRGEAATALFNEQFYAYSRQLDADPNDPEVLNNLAWLCARCDERGEEAAAWSAKAIQLAPVNAAYLDTAAEAAARVGRWDEAVKLEAAALKLQPGDRFMISQLVRFQKAVTHKK
;
A
#
# COMPACT_ATOMS: atom_id res chain seq x y z
N MET A 1 11.75 36.41 2.47
CA MET A 1 12.90 35.62 1.97
C MET A 1 13.84 35.35 3.15
N ALA A 2 13.61 34.32 3.91
CA ALA A 2 14.56 33.84 4.91
C ALA A 2 15.19 32.55 4.34
N VAL A 3 16.44 32.65 3.99
CA VAL A 3 17.29 31.55 3.54
C VAL A 3 17.48 30.62 4.74
N SER A 4 17.04 29.37 4.64
CA SER A 4 17.45 28.32 5.59
C SER A 4 18.97 28.24 5.55
N PRO A 5 19.71 28.27 6.68
CA PRO A 5 21.14 28.11 6.64
C PRO A 5 21.45 26.70 6.12
N ALA A 6 22.24 26.62 5.06
CA ALA A 6 22.97 25.43 4.72
C ALA A 6 23.71 24.99 5.98
N ALA A 7 23.81 23.67 6.22
CA ALA A 7 24.65 23.13 7.27
C ALA A 7 26.04 23.76 7.12
N GLY A 8 26.33 24.74 7.94
CA GLY A 8 27.63 25.39 8.00
C GLY A 8 28.64 24.40 8.58
N PRO A 9 29.96 24.64 8.42
CA PRO A 9 30.95 23.84 9.09
C PRO A 9 30.65 23.80 10.59
N ALA A 10 30.91 22.65 11.24
CA ALA A 10 30.70 22.46 12.67
C ALA A 10 31.18 23.69 13.45
N PRO A 11 30.43 24.19 14.43
CA PRO A 11 30.77 25.42 15.12
C PRO A 11 32.14 25.24 15.82
N VAL A 12 33.05 26.14 15.51
CA VAL A 12 34.35 26.16 16.20
C VAL A 12 34.10 26.63 17.65
N LEU A 13 34.07 25.66 18.56
CA LEU A 13 33.88 25.91 19.99
C LEU A 13 35.10 26.67 20.56
N SER A 14 34.85 27.55 21.54
CA SER A 14 35.94 28.10 22.33
C SER A 14 36.66 26.94 23.08
N PRO A 15 37.97 27.04 23.39
CA PRO A 15 38.68 26.01 24.12
C PRO A 15 37.95 25.55 25.40
N THR A 16 37.34 26.47 26.12
CA THR A 16 36.56 26.19 27.33
C THR A 16 35.29 25.35 27.05
N LEU A 17 34.62 25.57 25.91
CA LEU A 17 33.46 24.78 25.54
C LEU A 17 33.86 23.39 25.08
N THR A 18 34.94 23.24 24.31
CA THR A 18 35.48 21.93 23.94
C THR A 18 35.83 21.11 25.18
N GLU A 19 36.51 21.70 26.16
CA GLU A 19 36.85 21.03 27.43
C GLU A 19 35.56 20.58 28.18
N LEU A 20 34.51 21.37 28.19
CA LEU A 20 33.25 21.00 28.83
C LEU A 20 32.53 19.84 28.12
N PHE A 21 32.57 19.83 26.77
CA PHE A 21 32.05 18.68 26.02
C PHE A 21 32.86 17.40 26.27
N ASP A 22 34.18 17.49 26.34
CA ASP A 22 35.04 16.35 26.70
C ASP A 22 34.75 15.84 28.13
N GLN A 23 34.48 16.74 29.06
CA GLN A 23 34.14 16.40 30.45
C GLN A 23 32.76 15.70 30.56
N LEU A 24 31.85 15.82 29.60
CA LEU A 24 30.60 15.08 29.61
C LEU A 24 30.79 13.55 29.55
N THR A 25 31.96 13.08 29.11
CA THR A 25 32.31 11.65 29.03
C THR A 25 33.42 11.25 30.03
N ALA A 26 33.76 12.13 30.98
CA ALA A 26 34.76 11.83 31.99
C ALA A 26 34.39 10.63 32.87
N ASP A 27 35.35 9.88 33.37
CA ASP A 27 35.10 8.72 34.25
C ASP A 27 34.38 9.11 35.54
N SER A 28 34.73 10.28 36.12
CA SER A 28 34.12 10.79 37.34
C SER A 28 32.70 11.30 37.11
N PHE A 29 31.74 10.79 37.86
CA PHE A 29 30.36 11.28 37.84
C PHE A 29 30.26 12.77 38.17
N ASP A 30 30.98 13.24 39.19
CA ASP A 30 30.95 14.64 39.63
C ASP A 30 31.42 15.59 38.51
N VAL A 31 32.46 15.18 37.78
CA VAL A 31 33.00 15.97 36.65
C VAL A 31 31.98 16.06 35.52
N ARG A 32 31.32 14.94 35.20
CA ARG A 32 30.27 14.93 34.19
C ARG A 32 29.07 15.81 34.58
N GLU A 33 28.66 15.77 35.83
CA GLU A 33 27.53 16.54 36.34
C GLU A 33 27.83 18.03 36.39
N GLU A 34 29.04 18.42 36.84
CA GLU A 34 29.50 19.81 36.82
C GLU A 34 29.57 20.35 35.38
N ALA A 35 30.09 19.56 34.43
CA ALA A 35 30.11 19.93 33.03
C ALA A 35 28.70 20.13 32.47
N THR A 36 27.75 19.24 32.78
CA THR A 36 26.34 19.34 32.40
C THR A 36 25.72 20.64 32.91
N GLN A 37 25.89 20.95 34.19
CA GLN A 37 25.38 22.19 34.79
C GLN A 37 26.00 23.45 34.19
N ARG A 38 27.28 23.44 33.93
CA ARG A 38 27.99 24.57 33.30
C ARG A 38 27.55 24.79 31.87
N LEU A 39 27.37 23.72 31.08
CA LEU A 39 26.84 23.80 29.72
C LEU A 39 25.40 24.30 29.70
N ALA A 40 24.54 23.86 30.62
CA ALA A 40 23.16 24.34 30.75
C ALA A 40 23.07 25.87 30.90
N ASN A 41 24.07 26.49 31.58
CA ASN A 41 24.08 27.96 31.75
C ASN A 41 24.35 28.75 30.46
N TYR A 42 24.85 28.12 29.39
CA TYR A 42 25.01 28.77 28.08
C TYR A 42 23.69 28.89 27.30
N GLY A 43 22.68 28.09 27.69
CA GLY A 43 21.35 28.15 27.07
C GLY A 43 21.38 27.95 25.55
N GLU A 44 20.65 28.76 24.82
CA GLU A 44 20.51 28.69 23.35
C GLU A 44 21.84 28.86 22.57
N LEU A 45 22.86 29.48 23.16
CA LEU A 45 24.14 29.73 22.50
C LEU A 45 24.87 28.46 22.09
N ILE A 46 24.64 27.37 22.82
CA ILE A 46 25.32 26.08 22.53
C ILE A 46 24.43 25.10 21.78
N ARG A 47 23.19 25.46 21.40
CA ARG A 47 22.27 24.59 20.65
C ARG A 47 22.94 23.94 19.43
N PRO A 48 23.66 24.68 18.54
CA PRO A 48 24.30 24.07 17.39
C PRO A 48 25.33 22.99 17.76
N ALA A 49 26.09 23.21 18.83
CA ALA A 49 27.09 22.25 19.31
C ALA A 49 26.43 21.04 19.98
N LEU A 50 25.35 21.24 20.72
CA LEU A 50 24.56 20.15 21.29
C LEU A 50 23.89 19.29 20.20
N LEU A 51 23.37 19.91 19.15
CA LEU A 51 22.81 19.20 18.00
C LEU A 51 23.86 18.35 17.29
N ASP A 52 25.02 18.92 17.03
CA ASP A 52 26.15 18.20 16.42
C ASP A 52 26.58 17.02 17.30
N ALA A 53 26.73 17.23 18.61
CA ALA A 53 27.09 16.16 19.53
C ALA A 53 26.02 15.08 19.65
N ALA A 54 24.72 15.46 19.66
CA ALA A 54 23.62 14.51 19.77
C ALA A 54 23.49 13.62 18.51
N HIS A 55 23.77 14.17 17.33
CA HIS A 55 23.65 13.43 16.06
C HIS A 55 24.92 12.69 15.64
N HIS A 56 26.10 13.26 15.89
CA HIS A 56 27.33 12.82 15.25
C HIS A 56 28.43 12.34 16.20
N ALA A 57 28.29 12.54 17.54
CA ALA A 57 29.35 12.10 18.46
C ALA A 57 29.50 10.57 18.44
N ASP A 58 30.77 10.09 18.47
CA ASP A 58 31.09 8.66 18.54
C ASP A 58 30.62 8.04 19.87
N SER A 59 30.73 8.79 20.97
CA SER A 59 30.37 8.33 22.31
C SER A 59 28.84 8.32 22.52
N PRO A 60 28.21 7.16 22.83
CA PRO A 60 26.80 7.09 23.20
C PRO A 60 26.43 7.95 24.43
N GLU A 61 27.33 8.03 25.41
CA GLU A 61 27.14 8.85 26.61
C GLU A 61 27.08 10.34 26.22
N LEU A 62 27.95 10.79 25.31
CA LEU A 62 27.95 12.18 24.86
C LEU A 62 26.65 12.49 24.10
N ARG A 63 26.20 11.59 23.21
CA ARG A 63 24.93 11.75 22.50
C ARG A 63 23.76 11.90 23.48
N LEU A 64 23.67 11.01 24.49
CA LEU A 64 22.60 11.02 25.47
C LEU A 64 22.60 12.31 26.29
N ARG A 65 23.77 12.77 26.77
CA ARG A 65 23.87 14.01 27.58
C ARG A 65 23.59 15.25 26.76
N ALA A 66 24.04 15.30 25.52
CA ALA A 66 23.71 16.38 24.59
C ALA A 66 22.21 16.44 24.31
N ALA A 67 21.55 15.30 24.07
CA ALA A 67 20.10 15.21 23.91
C ALA A 67 19.34 15.66 25.18
N HIS A 68 19.84 15.29 26.36
CA HIS A 68 19.26 15.75 27.63
C HIS A 68 19.36 17.27 27.79
N LEU A 69 20.51 17.88 27.49
CA LEU A 69 20.68 19.32 27.52
C LEU A 69 19.78 20.02 26.49
N LEU A 70 19.65 19.47 25.28
CA LEU A 70 18.76 19.97 24.25
C LEU A 70 17.29 19.96 24.71
N SER A 71 16.84 18.91 25.38
CA SER A 71 15.47 18.80 25.84
C SER A 71 15.06 19.92 26.83
N ALA A 72 16.02 20.48 27.55
CA ALA A 72 15.81 21.58 28.48
C ALA A 72 15.70 22.96 27.79
N LEU A 73 16.16 23.07 26.55
CA LEU A 73 16.12 24.33 25.79
C LEU A 73 14.70 24.61 25.23
N PRO A 74 14.33 25.87 24.98
CA PRO A 74 13.07 26.21 24.32
C PRO A 74 13.03 25.69 22.87
N TRP A 75 11.98 24.98 22.51
CA TRP A 75 11.78 24.47 21.14
C TRP A 75 10.90 25.39 20.29
N GLY A 76 10.10 26.26 20.93
CA GLY A 76 9.29 27.28 20.27
C GLY A 76 10.11 28.50 19.89
N GLN A 77 9.79 29.09 18.72
CA GLN A 77 10.32 30.38 18.29
C GLN A 77 9.27 31.47 18.51
N THR A 78 9.69 32.71 18.70
CA THR A 78 8.78 33.88 18.86
C THR A 78 7.91 34.11 17.64
N THR A 79 8.32 33.60 16.47
CA THR A 79 7.58 33.63 15.20
C THR A 79 6.55 32.52 15.07
N ASP A 80 6.60 31.51 15.92
CA ASP A 80 5.61 30.43 15.87
C ASP A 80 4.24 30.95 16.34
N PRO A 81 3.13 30.50 15.76
CA PRO A 81 1.79 30.81 16.25
C PRO A 81 1.59 30.36 17.70
N ALA A 82 0.75 31.08 18.45
CA ALA A 82 0.56 30.84 19.88
C ALA A 82 0.16 29.39 20.23
N GLU A 83 -0.70 28.79 19.42
CA GLU A 83 -1.11 27.38 19.58
C GLU A 83 0.04 26.38 19.35
N VAL A 84 0.96 26.69 18.42
CA VAL A 84 2.17 25.89 18.18
C VAL A 84 3.14 26.06 19.35
N GLN A 85 3.36 27.28 19.83
CA GLN A 85 4.22 27.55 20.99
C GLN A 85 3.74 26.79 22.22
N GLN A 86 2.43 26.77 22.48
CA GLN A 86 1.85 26.02 23.60
C GLN A 86 2.16 24.51 23.54
N VAL A 87 2.12 23.89 22.35
CA VAL A 87 2.46 22.48 22.19
C VAL A 87 3.97 22.27 22.36
N LEU A 88 4.80 23.20 21.85
CA LEU A 88 6.25 23.11 21.96
C LEU A 88 6.77 23.31 23.39
N GLU A 89 6.00 23.88 24.29
CA GLU A 89 6.33 23.84 25.73
C GLU A 89 6.25 22.41 26.29
N ALA A 90 5.27 21.61 25.88
CA ALA A 90 5.18 20.18 26.23
C ALA A 90 6.28 19.34 25.57
N TYR A 91 6.82 19.79 24.43
CA TYR A 91 7.94 19.15 23.75
C TYR A 91 9.26 19.20 24.55
N ARG A 92 9.36 20.09 25.54
CA ARG A 92 10.48 20.19 26.49
C ARG A 92 10.48 19.04 27.48
N SER A 93 10.66 17.81 26.97
CA SER A 93 10.71 16.60 27.77
C SER A 93 11.87 15.73 27.33
N ILE A 94 12.50 15.06 28.27
CA ILE A 94 13.51 14.06 28.01
C ILE A 94 12.89 12.77 27.45
N GLU A 95 11.64 12.49 27.79
CA GLU A 95 10.93 11.26 27.40
C GLU A 95 10.45 11.34 25.94
N PRO A 96 10.92 10.43 25.05
CA PRO A 96 10.52 10.43 23.64
C PRO A 96 9.00 10.35 23.45
N GLU A 97 8.29 9.58 24.25
CA GLU A 97 6.83 9.39 24.15
C GLU A 97 6.07 10.71 24.36
N VAL A 98 6.55 11.56 25.25
CA VAL A 98 5.96 12.89 25.48
C VAL A 98 6.19 13.78 24.25
N ARG A 99 7.38 13.72 23.65
CA ARG A 99 7.68 14.47 22.41
C ARG A 99 6.88 13.93 21.23
N ILE A 100 6.71 12.61 21.12
CA ILE A 100 5.84 11.98 20.11
C ILE A 100 4.40 12.49 20.24
N ALA A 101 3.85 12.54 21.45
CA ALA A 101 2.50 13.05 21.68
C ALA A 101 2.37 14.54 21.27
N ALA A 102 3.40 15.35 21.53
CA ALA A 102 3.45 16.75 21.11
C ALA A 102 3.53 16.86 19.57
N VAL A 103 4.34 16.05 18.88
CA VAL A 103 4.39 15.99 17.41
C VAL A 103 3.03 15.64 16.80
N GLN A 104 2.35 14.63 17.36
CA GLN A 104 0.99 14.26 16.94
C GLN A 104 -0.02 15.41 17.14
N SER A 105 0.15 16.18 18.20
CA SER A 105 -0.67 17.37 18.47
C SER A 105 -0.39 18.49 17.46
N LEU A 106 0.88 18.73 17.09
CA LEU A 106 1.23 19.65 16.01
C LEU A 106 0.61 19.21 14.68
N GLY A 107 0.60 17.92 14.37
CA GLY A 107 -0.07 17.37 13.18
C GLY A 107 -1.58 17.67 13.14
N LYS A 108 -2.25 17.72 14.29
CA LYS A 108 -3.68 18.06 14.41
C LYS A 108 -3.95 19.56 14.20
N ILE A 109 -3.01 20.44 14.56
CA ILE A 109 -3.08 21.89 14.28
C ILE A 109 -3.07 22.14 12.76
N GLY A 110 -2.45 21.25 11.99
CA GLY A 110 -2.45 21.32 10.53
C GLY A 110 -1.39 22.27 9.97
N SER A 111 -1.69 22.94 8.84
CA SER A 111 -0.71 23.71 8.05
C SER A 111 0.02 24.81 8.83
N VAL A 112 -0.55 25.30 9.89
CA VAL A 112 0.04 26.34 10.76
C VAL A 112 1.28 25.81 11.50
N ALA A 113 1.33 24.50 11.80
CA ALA A 113 2.47 23.85 12.47
C ALA A 113 3.56 23.37 11.51
N PHE A 114 3.37 23.51 10.19
CA PHE A 114 4.27 22.91 9.19
C PHE A 114 5.74 23.36 9.35
N ASP A 115 5.98 24.67 9.48
CA ASP A 115 7.35 25.19 9.61
C ASP A 115 8.03 24.72 10.92
N ALA A 116 7.26 24.60 12.00
CA ALA A 116 7.75 24.03 13.25
C ALA A 116 8.14 22.56 13.09
N LEU A 117 7.31 21.74 12.42
CA LEU A 117 7.61 20.33 12.14
C LEU A 117 8.86 20.16 11.27
N VAL A 118 9.03 20.99 10.22
CA VAL A 118 10.25 20.96 9.39
C VAL A 118 11.50 21.30 10.19
N ARG A 119 11.41 22.28 11.09
CA ARG A 119 12.50 22.63 11.99
C ARG A 119 12.83 21.49 12.95
N LEU A 120 11.82 20.94 13.60
CA LEU A 120 11.98 19.81 14.51
C LEU A 120 12.62 18.59 13.83
N LEU A 121 12.27 18.31 12.57
CA LEU A 121 12.91 17.19 11.82
C LEU A 121 14.43 17.33 11.77
N SER A 122 14.94 18.56 11.71
CA SER A 122 16.38 18.83 11.64
C SER A 122 17.04 18.91 13.02
N GLU A 123 16.28 19.20 14.07
CA GLU A 123 16.82 19.48 15.41
C GLU A 123 16.56 18.35 16.41
N GLU A 124 15.63 17.44 16.17
CA GLU A 124 15.29 16.35 17.08
C GLU A 124 16.40 15.27 17.07
N PRO A 125 16.97 14.92 18.24
CA PRO A 125 18.04 13.94 18.34
C PRO A 125 17.56 12.48 18.34
N CYS A 126 16.27 12.22 18.60
CA CYS A 126 15.70 10.88 18.68
C CYS A 126 15.08 10.47 17.35
N ASP A 127 15.59 9.41 16.72
CA ASP A 127 15.09 8.94 15.43
C ASP A 127 13.63 8.50 15.48
N ASP A 128 13.17 7.86 16.55
CA ASP A 128 11.76 7.46 16.69
C ASP A 128 10.82 8.68 16.63
N VAL A 129 11.19 9.77 17.33
CA VAL A 129 10.42 11.03 17.27
C VAL A 129 10.49 11.64 15.86
N ARG A 130 11.65 11.59 15.20
CA ARG A 130 11.86 12.11 13.84
C ARG A 130 11.01 11.37 12.81
N TRP A 131 10.86 10.05 12.93
CA TRP A 131 9.97 9.28 12.06
C TRP A 131 8.51 9.66 12.25
N VAL A 132 8.06 9.95 13.47
CA VAL A 132 6.70 10.48 13.71
C VAL A 132 6.54 11.88 13.10
N ILE A 133 7.58 12.71 13.12
CA ILE A 133 7.56 14.01 12.42
C ILE A 133 7.40 13.80 10.91
N VAL A 134 8.13 12.85 10.30
CA VAL A 134 7.99 12.49 8.88
C VAL A 134 6.56 12.06 8.56
N ALA A 135 5.94 11.23 9.40
CA ALA A 135 4.56 10.80 9.25
C ALA A 135 3.56 11.99 9.26
N GLN A 136 3.80 13.00 10.11
CA GLN A 136 2.97 14.21 10.08
C GLN A 136 3.23 15.04 8.81
N LEU A 137 4.51 15.23 8.43
CA LEU A 137 4.88 16.00 7.23
C LEU A 137 4.35 15.37 5.94
N HIS A 138 4.30 14.04 5.86
CA HIS A 138 3.74 13.31 4.72
C HIS A 138 2.25 13.64 4.46
N ARG A 139 1.49 14.00 5.50
CA ARG A 139 0.06 14.35 5.38
C ARG A 139 -0.18 15.72 4.73
N PHE A 140 0.83 16.58 4.66
CA PHE A 140 0.68 17.89 4.03
C PHE A 140 0.74 17.75 2.50
N SER A 141 -0.40 17.99 1.86
CA SER A 141 -0.55 18.07 0.42
C SER A 141 -0.43 19.51 -0.07
N GLY A 142 -0.02 19.70 -1.33
CA GLY A 142 0.09 21.00 -1.96
C GLY A 142 1.53 21.40 -2.30
N ASP A 143 1.67 22.35 -3.23
CA ASP A 143 2.98 22.69 -3.81
C ASP A 143 3.92 23.39 -2.82
N ALA A 144 3.41 24.31 -2.00
CA ALA A 144 4.24 25.09 -1.08
C ALA A 144 4.92 24.23 0.01
N PRO A 145 4.21 23.36 0.75
CA PRO A 145 4.83 22.39 1.65
C PRO A 145 5.84 21.47 0.96
N ARG A 146 5.47 20.88 -0.18
CA ARG A 146 6.35 20.00 -0.95
C ARG A 146 7.63 20.70 -1.42
N GLU A 147 7.51 21.91 -1.94
CA GLU A 147 8.67 22.71 -2.35
C GLU A 147 9.62 22.99 -1.18
N ARG A 148 9.08 23.20 0.02
CA ARG A 148 9.89 23.37 1.24
C ARG A 148 10.65 22.08 1.59
N LEU A 149 9.98 20.94 1.57
CA LEU A 149 10.60 19.63 1.85
C LEU A 149 11.64 19.22 0.78
N ARG A 150 11.44 19.59 -0.50
CA ARG A 150 12.41 19.34 -1.58
C ARG A 150 13.74 20.06 -1.38
N ARG A 151 13.78 21.09 -0.52
CA ARG A 151 14.98 21.87 -0.20
C ARG A 151 15.77 21.30 0.99
N LEU A 152 15.28 20.24 1.62
CA LEU A 152 16.02 19.57 2.68
C LEU A 152 17.36 19.07 2.16
N ASP A 153 18.36 18.97 3.05
CA ASP A 153 19.67 18.44 2.69
C ASP A 153 19.57 16.93 2.40
N THR A 154 19.66 16.58 1.13
CA THR A 154 19.61 15.19 0.67
C THR A 154 20.99 14.57 0.46
N LYS A 155 22.05 15.24 0.86
CA LYS A 155 23.43 14.72 0.79
C LYS A 155 23.84 14.01 2.08
N SER A 156 23.19 14.34 3.19
CA SER A 156 23.45 13.70 4.49
C SER A 156 22.96 12.24 4.50
N ASP A 157 23.54 11.44 5.40
CA ASP A 157 23.09 10.07 5.69
C ASP A 157 22.03 10.08 6.80
N ASP A 158 20.96 10.85 6.58
CA ASP A 158 19.86 11.10 7.51
C ASP A 158 18.58 10.45 6.96
N ALA A 159 18.25 9.27 7.47
CA ALA A 159 17.14 8.47 6.95
C ALA A 159 15.77 9.18 7.03
N PRO A 160 15.32 9.77 8.16
CA PRO A 160 14.06 10.50 8.24
C PRO A 160 14.01 11.71 7.29
N MET A 161 15.10 12.47 7.17
CA MET A 161 15.16 13.63 6.27
C MET A 161 15.05 13.22 4.80
N LEU A 162 15.74 12.14 4.43
CA LEU A 162 15.65 11.56 3.08
C LEU A 162 14.24 11.06 2.76
N ALA A 163 13.53 10.47 3.75
CA ALA A 163 12.14 10.05 3.58
C ALA A 163 11.23 11.26 3.31
N ALA A 164 11.31 12.31 4.14
CA ALA A 164 10.50 13.52 3.96
C ALA A 164 10.75 14.19 2.59
N ALA A 165 12.01 14.32 2.18
CA ALA A 165 12.37 14.83 0.87
C ALA A 165 11.89 13.90 -0.27
N GLY A 166 12.03 12.59 -0.11
CA GLY A 166 11.60 11.57 -1.07
C GLY A 166 10.11 11.66 -1.36
N TRP A 167 9.27 11.71 -0.33
CA TRP A 167 7.82 11.92 -0.46
C TRP A 167 7.47 13.20 -1.21
N ALA A 168 8.18 14.29 -0.93
CA ALA A 168 7.94 15.57 -1.60
C ALA A 168 8.34 15.55 -3.09
N TRP A 169 9.34 14.75 -3.48
CA TRP A 169 9.78 14.62 -4.86
C TRP A 169 8.92 13.67 -5.70
N LEU A 170 8.27 12.65 -5.10
CA LEU A 170 7.50 11.64 -5.85
C LEU A 170 6.54 12.22 -6.89
N PRO A 171 5.71 13.26 -6.60
CA PRO A 171 4.78 13.79 -7.58
C PRO A 171 5.43 14.59 -8.72
N ALA A 172 6.63 15.15 -8.50
CA ALA A 172 7.31 16.01 -9.46
C ALA A 172 8.40 15.27 -10.27
N ASP A 173 9.14 14.40 -9.58
CA ASP A 173 10.21 13.56 -10.14
C ASP A 173 10.21 12.21 -9.42
N PRO A 174 9.43 11.24 -9.91
CA PRO A 174 9.31 9.92 -9.28
C PRO A 174 10.65 9.19 -9.16
N VAL A 175 11.55 9.33 -10.15
CA VAL A 175 12.86 8.66 -10.14
C VAL A 175 13.70 9.17 -8.98
N ARG A 176 13.75 10.48 -8.80
CA ARG A 176 14.47 11.12 -7.69
C ARG A 176 13.83 10.79 -6.35
N GLY A 177 12.49 10.86 -6.27
CA GLY A 177 11.74 10.51 -5.07
C GLY A 177 12.03 9.09 -4.60
N LEU A 178 11.91 8.10 -5.49
CA LEU A 178 12.18 6.69 -5.20
C LEU A 178 13.65 6.44 -4.80
N LYS A 179 14.60 7.13 -5.43
CA LYS A 179 16.01 7.03 -5.05
C LYS A 179 16.27 7.51 -3.62
N LEU A 180 15.63 8.60 -3.20
CA LEU A 180 15.74 9.13 -1.84
C LEU A 180 15.07 8.20 -0.82
N LEU A 181 13.87 7.70 -1.11
CA LEU A 181 13.18 6.72 -0.27
C LEU A 181 13.97 5.42 -0.14
N GLY A 182 14.57 4.92 -1.23
CA GLY A 182 15.43 3.74 -1.22
C GLY A 182 16.63 3.93 -0.30
N ARG A 183 17.35 5.05 -0.43
CA ARG A 183 18.49 5.39 0.45
C ARG A 183 18.04 5.55 1.91
N SER A 184 16.90 6.18 2.16
CA SER A 184 16.32 6.27 3.51
C SER A 184 16.09 4.89 4.11
N SER A 185 15.45 3.98 3.36
CA SER A 185 15.21 2.60 3.79
C SER A 185 16.49 1.82 4.06
N ASP A 186 17.55 2.01 3.23
CA ASP A 186 18.85 1.37 3.42
C ASP A 186 19.52 1.80 4.73
N LEU A 187 19.47 3.09 5.03
CA LEU A 187 20.05 3.65 6.26
C LEU A 187 19.24 3.24 7.50
N ALA A 188 17.91 3.28 7.42
CA ALA A 188 17.05 2.89 8.54
C ALA A 188 17.18 1.41 8.90
N ALA A 189 17.43 0.53 7.93
CA ALA A 189 17.64 -0.90 8.18
C ALA A 189 18.87 -1.20 9.09
N ALA A 190 19.80 -0.27 9.21
CA ALA A 190 20.96 -0.39 10.08
C ALA A 190 20.68 -0.06 11.56
N HIS A 191 19.51 0.54 11.86
CA HIS A 191 19.17 1.01 13.19
C HIS A 191 17.80 0.47 13.60
N PRO A 192 17.68 -0.33 14.68
CA PRO A 192 16.41 -0.80 15.18
C PRO A 192 15.56 0.38 15.67
N MET A 193 14.27 0.36 15.33
CA MET A 193 13.28 1.39 15.69
C MET A 193 12.20 0.77 16.58
N GLU A 194 11.67 1.54 17.52
CA GLU A 194 10.54 1.10 18.34
C GLU A 194 9.22 1.11 17.57
N ASP A 195 9.00 2.14 16.73
CA ASP A 195 7.82 2.21 15.84
C ASP A 195 8.25 2.34 14.37
N PRO A 196 8.27 1.23 13.62
CA PRO A 196 8.67 1.21 12.22
C PRO A 196 7.57 1.61 11.23
N ALA A 197 6.39 2.11 11.67
CA ALA A 197 5.21 2.29 10.83
C ALA A 197 5.49 3.14 9.56
N GLU A 198 6.18 4.26 9.70
CA GLU A 198 6.52 5.11 8.55
C GLU A 198 7.59 4.48 7.65
N LEU A 199 8.57 3.78 8.22
CA LEU A 199 9.55 3.00 7.46
C LEU A 199 8.86 1.89 6.66
N ILE A 200 7.91 1.20 7.26
CA ILE A 200 7.09 0.19 6.58
C ILE A 200 6.34 0.82 5.40
N LEU A 201 5.79 2.03 5.56
CA LEU A 201 5.12 2.75 4.48
C LEU A 201 6.10 3.09 3.34
N VAL A 202 7.31 3.54 3.66
CA VAL A 202 8.38 3.77 2.68
C VAL A 202 8.68 2.49 1.89
N ILE A 203 8.91 1.37 2.60
CA ILE A 203 9.26 0.08 1.97
C ILE A 203 8.08 -0.44 1.11
N ARG A 204 6.84 -0.33 1.58
CA ARG A 204 5.64 -0.70 0.80
C ARG A 204 5.49 0.13 -0.48
N THR A 205 5.81 1.42 -0.42
CA THR A 205 5.79 2.28 -1.62
C THR A 205 6.87 1.87 -2.61
N LEU A 206 8.09 1.60 -2.13
CA LEU A 206 9.18 1.08 -2.96
C LEU A 206 8.80 -0.27 -3.59
N TYR A 207 8.19 -1.18 -2.83
CA TYR A 207 7.69 -2.46 -3.31
C TYR A 207 6.67 -2.27 -4.45
N ALA A 208 5.63 -1.49 -4.20
CA ALA A 208 4.56 -1.27 -5.19
C ALA A 208 5.11 -0.63 -6.48
N ARG A 209 5.98 0.36 -6.36
CA ARG A 209 6.60 1.01 -7.53
C ARG A 209 7.57 0.09 -8.28
N SER A 210 8.34 -0.72 -7.58
CA SER A 210 9.24 -1.72 -8.18
C SER A 210 8.45 -2.79 -8.93
N LEU A 211 7.38 -3.30 -8.31
CA LEU A 211 6.48 -4.27 -8.92
C LEU A 211 5.85 -3.72 -10.21
N ASN A 212 5.28 -2.52 -10.15
CA ASN A 212 4.66 -1.85 -11.30
C ASN A 212 5.66 -1.53 -12.42
N ALA A 213 6.93 -1.32 -12.10
CA ALA A 213 8.00 -1.12 -13.09
C ALA A 213 8.57 -2.45 -13.63
N GLY A 214 8.12 -3.61 -13.13
CA GLY A 214 8.67 -4.93 -13.46
C GLY A 214 10.06 -5.18 -12.93
N ASN A 215 10.50 -4.39 -11.97
CA ASN A 215 11.76 -4.62 -11.27
C ASN A 215 11.53 -5.58 -10.10
N TYR A 216 11.37 -6.87 -10.45
CA TYR A 216 11.03 -7.91 -9.48
C TYR A 216 12.15 -8.18 -8.46
N GLU A 217 13.41 -7.96 -8.84
CA GLU A 217 14.54 -8.06 -7.93
C GLU A 217 14.43 -7.03 -6.80
N SER A 218 14.18 -5.76 -7.14
CA SER A 218 13.96 -4.71 -6.12
C SER A 218 12.70 -4.94 -5.30
N ALA A 219 11.63 -5.48 -5.91
CA ALA A 219 10.40 -5.80 -5.20
C ALA A 219 10.63 -6.91 -4.16
N VAL A 220 11.33 -7.98 -4.52
CA VAL A 220 11.68 -9.07 -3.58
C VAL A 220 12.56 -8.56 -2.43
N GLU A 221 13.49 -7.67 -2.71
CA GLU A 221 14.32 -7.08 -1.65
C GLU A 221 13.48 -6.24 -0.66
N CYS A 222 12.50 -5.49 -1.16
CA CYS A 222 11.54 -4.81 -0.30
C CYS A 222 10.72 -5.80 0.55
N MET A 223 10.28 -6.94 -0.01
CA MET A 223 9.60 -7.99 0.76
C MET A 223 10.48 -8.55 1.88
N ARG A 224 11.76 -8.84 1.60
CA ARG A 224 12.71 -9.30 2.63
C ARG A 224 12.85 -8.32 3.78
N ARG A 225 12.85 -7.02 3.49
CA ARG A 225 12.88 -5.98 4.52
C ARG A 225 11.56 -5.91 5.31
N LEU A 226 10.41 -6.02 4.63
CA LEU A 226 9.11 -6.04 5.31
C LEU A 226 8.97 -7.22 6.29
N ILE A 227 9.56 -8.37 5.98
CA ILE A 227 9.57 -9.55 6.86
C ILE A 227 10.18 -9.24 8.23
N LEU A 228 11.17 -8.36 8.30
CA LEU A 228 11.83 -7.98 9.57
C LEU A 228 10.90 -7.19 10.51
N HIS A 229 9.83 -6.62 9.99
CA HIS A 229 8.85 -5.80 10.71
C HIS A 229 7.45 -6.43 10.73
N ASP A 230 7.30 -7.68 10.28
CA ASP A 230 6.01 -8.37 10.23
C ASP A 230 5.75 -9.10 11.55
N GLU A 231 4.60 -8.85 12.17
CA GLU A 231 4.19 -9.48 13.43
C GLU A 231 3.68 -10.92 13.25
N ARG A 232 3.40 -11.32 11.99
CA ARG A 232 2.96 -12.69 11.68
C ARG A 232 4.09 -13.70 11.93
N PRO A 233 3.76 -14.99 12.13
CA PRO A 233 4.78 -16.03 12.19
C PRO A 233 5.70 -15.99 10.96
N LEU A 234 7.01 -16.13 11.18
CA LEU A 234 8.01 -16.12 10.10
C LEU A 234 7.65 -17.09 8.96
N SER A 235 7.00 -18.19 9.33
CA SER A 235 6.47 -19.16 8.38
C SER A 235 5.56 -18.54 7.33
N ASP A 236 4.59 -17.77 7.76
CA ASP A 236 3.55 -17.25 6.89
C ASP A 236 4.11 -16.17 5.95
N VAL A 237 4.96 -15.29 6.48
CA VAL A 237 5.63 -14.27 5.64
C VAL A 237 6.62 -14.85 4.66
N MET A 238 7.29 -15.97 5.01
CA MET A 238 8.15 -16.69 4.08
C MET A 238 7.35 -17.37 2.96
N LEU A 239 6.14 -17.85 3.23
CA LEU A 239 5.25 -18.37 2.19
C LEU A 239 4.87 -17.27 1.18
N ASP A 240 4.55 -16.06 1.64
CA ASP A 240 4.27 -14.91 0.75
C ASP A 240 5.47 -14.58 -0.14
N LEU A 241 6.70 -14.58 0.43
CA LEU A 241 7.93 -14.36 -0.34
C LEU A 241 8.16 -15.44 -1.40
N LEU A 242 7.94 -16.70 -1.06
CA LEU A 242 8.08 -17.82 -2.02
C LEU A 242 6.96 -17.81 -3.06
N ALA A 243 5.75 -17.41 -2.70
CA ALA A 243 4.66 -17.23 -3.64
C ALA A 243 4.98 -16.13 -4.68
N PHE A 244 5.65 -15.06 -4.26
CA PHE A 244 6.16 -14.04 -5.18
C PHE A 244 7.12 -14.64 -6.22
N HIS A 245 8.08 -15.48 -5.80
CA HIS A 245 8.95 -16.19 -6.73
C HIS A 245 8.20 -17.17 -7.64
N ALA A 246 7.13 -17.76 -7.16
CA ALA A 246 6.29 -18.65 -7.96
C ALA A 246 5.47 -17.89 -9.02
N GLU A 247 5.14 -16.63 -8.75
CA GLU A 247 4.36 -15.77 -9.66
C GLU A 247 5.25 -15.08 -10.70
N TYR A 248 6.38 -14.51 -10.27
CA TYR A 248 7.23 -13.67 -11.12
C TYR A 248 8.53 -14.34 -11.56
N GLY A 249 8.74 -15.61 -11.22
CA GLY A 249 9.97 -16.36 -11.44
C GLY A 249 11.01 -16.17 -10.33
N PRO A 250 11.97 -17.11 -10.20
CA PRO A 250 13.04 -17.05 -9.23
C PRO A 250 13.88 -15.77 -9.37
N GLN A 251 13.95 -14.98 -8.32
CA GLN A 251 14.76 -13.75 -8.24
C GLN A 251 16.09 -14.02 -7.51
N PRO A 252 17.10 -13.12 -7.58
CA PRO A 252 18.35 -13.27 -6.83
C PRO A 252 18.09 -13.55 -5.35
N GLY A 253 18.83 -14.51 -4.77
CA GLY A 253 18.65 -14.96 -3.39
C GLY A 253 17.57 -16.03 -3.16
N PHE A 254 16.81 -16.42 -4.18
CA PHE A 254 15.75 -17.44 -4.09
C PHE A 254 16.17 -18.72 -3.35
N GLU A 255 17.38 -19.26 -3.64
CA GLU A 255 17.87 -20.47 -2.97
C GLU A 255 18.00 -20.30 -1.45
N ASN A 256 18.38 -19.10 -1.00
CA ASN A 256 18.47 -18.77 0.42
C ASN A 256 17.08 -18.63 1.04
N ASP A 257 16.13 -18.03 0.32
CA ASP A 257 14.74 -17.89 0.77
C ASP A 257 14.10 -19.28 0.94
N VAL A 258 14.29 -20.18 -0.04
CA VAL A 258 13.85 -21.59 0.05
C VAL A 258 14.50 -22.30 1.23
N ARG A 259 15.80 -22.11 1.45
CA ARG A 259 16.52 -22.75 2.57
C ARG A 259 16.00 -22.27 3.91
N THR A 260 15.73 -20.97 4.03
CA THR A 260 15.17 -20.36 5.25
C THR A 260 13.76 -20.89 5.51
N ALA A 261 12.94 -21.00 4.46
CA ALA A 261 11.60 -21.57 4.56
C ALA A 261 11.59 -23.08 4.84
N ALA A 262 12.53 -23.85 4.29
CA ALA A 262 12.51 -25.31 4.32
C ALA A 262 12.75 -25.94 5.70
N THR A 263 13.17 -25.18 6.69
CA THR A 263 13.45 -25.67 8.05
C THR A 263 12.19 -26.05 8.86
N GLY A 264 11.06 -26.34 8.22
CA GLY A 264 9.83 -26.76 8.92
C GLY A 264 8.57 -26.96 8.09
N PHE A 265 8.64 -26.91 6.76
CA PHE A 265 7.40 -26.78 5.97
C PHE A 265 7.02 -28.00 5.14
N TYR A 266 6.07 -28.77 5.67
CA TYR A 266 5.15 -29.59 4.87
C TYR A 266 3.74 -29.02 5.04
N SER A 267 3.43 -27.91 4.35
CA SER A 267 2.08 -27.34 4.33
C SER A 267 1.47 -27.47 2.94
N PRO A 268 0.14 -27.49 2.80
CA PRO A 268 -0.52 -27.43 1.50
C PRO A 268 -0.08 -26.21 0.69
N GLU A 269 0.07 -25.06 1.33
CA GLU A 269 0.49 -23.81 0.72
C GLU A 269 1.84 -23.93 0.04
N MET A 270 2.82 -24.55 0.72
CA MET A 270 4.15 -24.81 0.14
C MET A 270 4.06 -25.71 -1.09
N MET A 271 3.21 -26.74 -1.05
CA MET A 271 3.04 -27.62 -2.21
C MET A 271 2.40 -26.89 -3.40
N TYR A 272 1.47 -25.97 -3.15
CA TYR A 272 0.90 -25.10 -4.19
C TYR A 272 1.95 -24.16 -4.78
N ILE A 273 2.79 -23.55 -3.95
CA ILE A 273 3.92 -22.71 -4.38
C ILE A 273 4.87 -23.52 -5.27
N LEU A 274 5.28 -24.71 -4.83
CA LEU A 274 6.16 -25.60 -5.61
C LEU A 274 5.50 -26.02 -6.93
N GLY A 275 4.19 -26.23 -6.94
CA GLY A 275 3.42 -26.47 -8.15
C GLY A 275 3.53 -25.32 -9.13
N ARG A 276 3.26 -24.10 -8.72
CA ARG A 276 3.38 -22.88 -9.56
C ARG A 276 4.80 -22.65 -10.04
N LEU A 277 5.81 -22.84 -9.18
CA LEU A 277 7.22 -22.75 -9.59
C LEU A 277 7.56 -23.77 -10.69
N ASN A 278 7.05 -25.00 -10.60
CA ASN A 278 7.26 -26.02 -11.62
C ASN A 278 6.54 -25.70 -12.94
N GLU A 279 5.37 -25.05 -12.89
CA GLU A 279 4.72 -24.50 -14.10
C GLU A 279 5.62 -23.43 -14.75
N HIS A 280 6.17 -22.52 -13.96
CA HIS A 280 7.08 -21.47 -14.44
C HIS A 280 8.35 -22.04 -15.06
N LEU A 281 8.86 -23.16 -14.52
CA LEU A 281 9.99 -23.91 -15.04
C LEU A 281 9.61 -24.84 -16.22
N ASN A 282 8.37 -24.79 -16.72
CA ASN A 282 7.85 -25.64 -17.78
C ASN A 282 7.90 -27.14 -17.48
N GLN A 283 7.61 -27.51 -16.23
CA GLN A 283 7.61 -28.88 -15.71
C GLN A 283 6.20 -29.32 -15.25
N PRO A 284 5.22 -29.46 -16.17
CA PRO A 284 3.81 -29.65 -15.81
C PRO A 284 3.51 -30.95 -15.05
N LEU A 285 4.31 -32.01 -15.26
CA LEU A 285 4.12 -33.26 -14.53
C LEU A 285 4.47 -33.11 -13.05
N LEU A 286 5.54 -32.38 -12.74
CA LEU A 286 5.92 -32.08 -11.35
C LEU A 286 4.94 -31.10 -10.71
N ALA A 287 4.49 -30.09 -11.43
CA ALA A 287 3.46 -29.17 -10.98
C ALA A 287 2.20 -29.93 -10.53
N ASN A 288 1.67 -30.82 -11.39
CA ASN A 288 0.52 -31.64 -11.07
C ASN A 288 0.76 -32.59 -9.88
N ALA A 289 1.98 -33.13 -9.74
CA ALA A 289 2.32 -33.96 -8.58
C ALA A 289 2.29 -33.15 -7.28
N MET A 290 2.79 -31.89 -7.29
CA MET A 290 2.75 -30.98 -6.15
C MET A 290 1.32 -30.59 -5.79
N TYR A 291 0.46 -30.26 -6.75
CA TYR A 291 -0.95 -29.96 -6.50
C TYR A 291 -1.72 -31.12 -5.89
N ARG A 292 -1.46 -32.35 -6.34
CA ARG A 292 -2.04 -33.56 -5.70
C ARG A 292 -1.52 -33.74 -4.28
N ALA A 293 -0.23 -33.52 -4.05
CA ALA A 293 0.36 -33.60 -2.73
C ALA A 293 -0.24 -32.55 -1.77
N ALA A 294 -0.49 -31.33 -2.26
CA ALA A 294 -1.18 -30.29 -1.50
C ALA A 294 -2.56 -30.77 -1.04
N GLY A 295 -3.40 -31.26 -1.96
CA GLY A 295 -4.72 -31.81 -1.64
C GLY A 295 -4.67 -32.94 -0.63
N LEU A 296 -3.72 -33.87 -0.75
CA LEU A 296 -3.54 -34.95 0.21
C LEU A 296 -3.09 -34.45 1.59
N THR A 297 -2.25 -33.42 1.64
CA THR A 297 -1.79 -32.81 2.90
C THR A 297 -2.93 -32.04 3.57
N ALA A 298 -3.79 -31.40 2.79
CA ALA A 298 -4.95 -30.66 3.28
C ALA A 298 -6.09 -31.55 3.79
N MET A 299 -6.14 -32.81 3.43
CA MET A 299 -7.27 -33.75 3.75
C MET A 299 -7.53 -33.94 5.25
N ALA A 300 -6.71 -33.39 6.12
CA ALA A 300 -6.81 -33.61 7.56
C ALA A 300 -8.04 -32.95 8.21
N THR A 301 -8.39 -31.73 7.85
CA THR A 301 -9.50 -30.98 8.47
C THR A 301 -10.03 -29.88 7.53
N GLN A 302 -11.27 -29.42 7.79
CA GLN A 302 -11.82 -28.24 7.13
C GLN A 302 -10.96 -26.98 7.33
N GLU A 303 -10.35 -26.84 8.50
CA GLU A 303 -9.45 -25.72 8.84
C GLU A 303 -8.22 -25.68 7.93
N THR A 304 -7.65 -26.83 7.59
CA THR A 304 -6.50 -26.92 6.69
C THR A 304 -6.88 -26.47 5.27
N HIS A 305 -8.04 -26.87 4.79
CA HIS A 305 -8.58 -26.43 3.49
C HIS A 305 -8.90 -24.93 3.51
N TYR A 306 -9.44 -24.41 4.63
CA TYR A 306 -9.69 -22.99 4.82
C TYR A 306 -8.41 -22.16 4.70
N ARG A 307 -7.34 -22.56 5.41
CA ARG A 307 -6.06 -21.85 5.34
C ARG A 307 -5.46 -21.88 3.94
N ALA A 308 -5.45 -23.03 3.30
CA ALA A 308 -4.98 -23.18 1.92
C ALA A 308 -5.79 -22.32 0.95
N ALA A 309 -7.13 -22.36 1.01
CA ALA A 309 -8.00 -21.55 0.16
C ALA A 309 -7.76 -20.07 0.35
N ASN A 310 -7.63 -19.60 1.61
CA ASN A 310 -7.34 -18.20 1.92
C ASN A 310 -6.01 -17.75 1.33
N PHE A 311 -4.96 -18.55 1.48
CA PHE A 311 -3.66 -18.30 0.90
C PHE A 311 -3.74 -18.16 -0.63
N LEU A 312 -4.40 -19.12 -1.29
CA LEU A 312 -4.55 -19.14 -2.75
C LEU A 312 -5.37 -17.94 -3.27
N LEU A 313 -6.40 -17.49 -2.54
CA LEU A 313 -7.17 -16.30 -2.86
C LEU A 313 -6.35 -15.03 -2.73
N THR A 314 -5.53 -14.91 -1.68
CA THR A 314 -4.63 -13.76 -1.46
C THR A 314 -3.67 -13.60 -2.64
N HIS A 315 -3.18 -14.72 -3.19
CA HIS A 315 -2.31 -14.74 -4.37
C HIS A 315 -3.07 -14.81 -5.71
N ARG A 316 -4.42 -14.69 -5.72
CA ARG A 316 -5.27 -14.73 -6.92
C ARG A 316 -5.17 -16.01 -7.74
N TRP A 317 -4.80 -17.13 -7.10
CA TRP A 317 -4.75 -18.45 -7.75
C TRP A 317 -6.14 -19.09 -7.69
N TYR A 318 -7.11 -18.46 -8.35
CA TYR A 318 -8.54 -18.74 -8.24
C TYR A 318 -8.94 -20.17 -8.65
N ASP A 319 -8.23 -20.78 -9.60
CA ASP A 319 -8.43 -22.15 -10.02
C ASP A 319 -8.19 -23.15 -8.88
N LEU A 320 -7.08 -22.97 -8.15
CA LEU A 320 -6.70 -23.81 -7.01
C LEU A 320 -7.54 -23.46 -5.76
N ALA A 321 -7.80 -22.17 -5.54
CA ALA A 321 -8.62 -21.69 -4.44
C ALA A 321 -10.04 -22.24 -4.48
N LYS A 322 -10.64 -22.34 -5.68
CA LYS A 322 -11.97 -22.94 -5.87
C LYS A 322 -11.99 -24.40 -5.43
N ILE A 323 -10.96 -25.17 -5.78
CA ILE A 323 -10.84 -26.58 -5.41
C ILE A 323 -10.77 -26.73 -3.88
N GLU A 324 -9.93 -25.96 -3.20
CA GLU A 324 -9.81 -25.99 -1.74
C GLU A 324 -11.11 -25.56 -1.04
N SER A 325 -11.78 -24.53 -1.57
CA SER A 325 -13.08 -24.10 -1.05
C SER A 325 -14.17 -25.14 -1.23
N GLN A 326 -14.14 -25.91 -2.32
CA GLN A 326 -15.05 -27.07 -2.51
C GLN A 326 -14.75 -28.20 -1.52
N TRP A 327 -13.48 -28.47 -1.23
CA TRP A 327 -13.09 -29.44 -0.19
C TRP A 327 -13.54 -29.00 1.21
N MET A 328 -13.55 -27.71 1.51
CA MET A 328 -14.14 -27.21 2.77
C MET A 328 -15.60 -27.67 2.93
N LEU A 329 -16.39 -27.66 1.86
CA LEU A 329 -17.78 -28.11 1.91
C LEU A 329 -17.91 -29.63 2.10
N VAL A 330 -16.98 -30.42 1.52
CA VAL A 330 -16.99 -31.90 1.63
C VAL A 330 -16.54 -32.35 3.02
N THR A 331 -15.56 -31.67 3.61
CA THR A 331 -14.97 -32.01 4.93
C THR A 331 -15.74 -31.37 6.10
N ALA A 332 -16.77 -30.59 5.79
CA ALA A 332 -17.54 -29.83 6.77
C ALA A 332 -18.31 -30.70 7.77
N GLY A 333 -18.09 -30.45 9.04
CA GLY A 333 -18.95 -30.92 10.12
C GLY A 333 -20.23 -30.07 10.23
N PRO A 334 -21.35 -30.64 10.78
CA PRO A 334 -22.62 -29.94 10.91
C PRO A 334 -22.57 -28.70 11.83
N GLN A 335 -21.54 -28.59 12.65
CA GLN A 335 -21.35 -27.47 13.58
C GLN A 335 -20.55 -26.28 12.97
N GLN A 336 -19.90 -26.49 11.83
CA GLN A 336 -19.02 -25.50 11.19
C GLN A 336 -19.76 -24.63 10.17
N LYS A 337 -20.92 -24.10 10.55
CA LYS A 337 -21.81 -23.33 9.69
C LYS A 337 -21.15 -22.11 9.06
N TRP A 338 -20.29 -21.42 9.82
CA TRP A 338 -19.58 -20.23 9.35
C TRP A 338 -18.60 -20.59 8.21
N MET A 339 -17.76 -21.60 8.41
CA MET A 339 -16.81 -22.05 7.38
C MET A 339 -17.51 -22.53 6.10
N ASN A 340 -18.68 -23.16 6.24
CA ASN A 340 -19.48 -23.56 5.07
C ASN A 340 -20.00 -22.35 4.30
N ALA A 341 -20.48 -21.32 5.00
CA ALA A 341 -20.91 -20.09 4.37
C ALA A 341 -19.72 -19.39 3.70
N GLN A 342 -18.58 -19.31 4.39
CA GLN A 342 -17.34 -18.73 3.87
C GLN A 342 -16.82 -19.47 2.64
N ALA A 343 -16.91 -20.80 2.60
CA ALA A 343 -16.54 -21.58 1.42
C ALA A 343 -17.38 -21.18 0.19
N HIS A 344 -18.68 -20.96 0.36
CA HIS A 344 -19.54 -20.50 -0.73
C HIS A 344 -19.18 -19.07 -1.18
N VAL A 345 -18.81 -18.17 -0.26
CA VAL A 345 -18.29 -16.83 -0.61
C VAL A 345 -17.06 -16.95 -1.49
N TRP A 346 -16.11 -17.78 -1.10
CA TRP A 346 -14.85 -17.94 -1.82
C TRP A 346 -15.02 -18.63 -3.18
N ILE A 347 -15.94 -19.62 -3.27
CA ILE A 347 -16.32 -20.21 -4.55
C ILE A 347 -16.89 -19.14 -5.47
N ALA A 348 -17.80 -18.28 -4.98
CA ALA A 348 -18.37 -17.18 -5.76
C ALA A 348 -17.29 -16.21 -6.25
N TYR A 349 -16.33 -15.84 -5.42
CA TYR A 349 -15.19 -15.00 -5.83
C TYR A 349 -14.35 -15.64 -6.93
N CYS A 350 -14.09 -16.95 -6.84
CA CYS A 350 -13.38 -17.68 -7.88
C CYS A 350 -14.17 -17.74 -9.19
N GLU A 351 -15.49 -17.94 -9.10
CA GLU A 351 -16.39 -18.04 -10.26
C GLU A 351 -16.49 -16.71 -11.01
N THR A 352 -16.68 -15.61 -10.29
CA THR A 352 -16.71 -14.28 -10.92
C THR A 352 -15.34 -13.90 -11.52
N ALA A 353 -14.24 -14.26 -10.88
CA ALA A 353 -12.88 -14.07 -11.44
C ALA A 353 -12.66 -14.90 -12.72
N GLN A 354 -13.40 -15.99 -12.89
CA GLN A 354 -13.41 -16.83 -14.09
C GLN A 354 -14.47 -16.39 -15.12
N GLY A 355 -15.22 -15.32 -14.86
CA GLY A 355 -16.26 -14.77 -15.72
C GLY A 355 -17.59 -15.54 -15.67
N ASP A 356 -17.81 -16.39 -14.68
CA ASP A 356 -19.05 -17.14 -14.47
C ASP A 356 -19.91 -16.49 -13.37
N ASP A 357 -20.45 -15.31 -13.68
CA ASP A 357 -21.25 -14.52 -12.74
C ASP A 357 -22.57 -15.21 -12.35
N ALA A 358 -23.10 -16.09 -13.19
CA ALA A 358 -24.33 -16.84 -12.88
C ALA A 358 -24.07 -17.86 -11.76
N SER A 359 -23.02 -18.67 -11.88
CA SER A 359 -22.62 -19.60 -10.82
C SER A 359 -22.19 -18.84 -9.55
N ALA A 360 -21.49 -17.71 -9.69
CA ALA A 360 -21.12 -16.86 -8.57
C ALA A 360 -22.34 -16.35 -7.78
N ALA A 361 -23.40 -15.94 -8.47
CA ALA A 361 -24.66 -15.55 -7.82
C ALA A 361 -25.32 -16.72 -7.06
N GLU A 362 -25.31 -17.93 -7.63
CA GLU A 362 -25.85 -19.14 -6.95
C GLU A 362 -25.03 -19.47 -5.69
N SER A 363 -23.71 -19.47 -5.79
CA SER A 363 -22.79 -19.70 -4.67
C SER A 363 -22.96 -18.63 -3.58
N MET A 364 -23.05 -17.35 -3.95
CA MET A 364 -23.27 -16.25 -3.00
C MET A 364 -24.66 -16.34 -2.35
N ALA A 365 -25.70 -16.73 -3.07
CA ALA A 365 -27.03 -16.99 -2.50
C ALA A 365 -27.01 -18.12 -1.45
N ALA A 366 -26.18 -19.15 -1.67
CA ALA A 366 -25.98 -20.21 -0.66
C ALA A 366 -25.29 -19.66 0.59
N ALA A 367 -24.25 -18.82 0.43
CA ALA A 367 -23.57 -18.15 1.54
C ALA A 367 -24.54 -17.29 2.38
N VAL A 368 -25.34 -16.43 1.72
CA VAL A 368 -26.34 -15.58 2.38
C VAL A 368 -27.32 -16.42 3.19
N ARG A 369 -27.86 -17.51 2.61
CA ARG A 369 -28.78 -18.43 3.32
C ARG A 369 -28.14 -19.07 4.56
N LEU A 370 -26.86 -19.39 4.50
CA LEU A 370 -26.15 -20.01 5.63
C LEU A 370 -25.83 -18.99 6.71
N PHE A 371 -25.27 -17.84 6.37
CA PHE A 371 -24.96 -16.76 7.32
C PHE A 371 -26.22 -16.26 8.05
N SER A 372 -27.35 -16.10 7.35
CA SER A 372 -28.60 -15.67 7.96
C SER A 372 -29.17 -16.64 9.04
N ARG A 373 -28.64 -17.87 9.12
CA ARG A 373 -29.00 -18.88 10.11
C ARG A 373 -28.03 -18.97 11.29
N ILE A 374 -27.01 -18.14 11.33
CA ILE A 374 -26.01 -18.12 12.41
C ILE A 374 -26.43 -17.03 13.41
N ALA A 375 -26.83 -17.48 14.62
CA ALA A 375 -27.17 -16.54 15.68
C ALA A 375 -25.93 -15.78 16.18
N GLY A 376 -26.04 -14.47 16.36
CA GLY A 376 -24.97 -13.62 16.88
C GLY A 376 -23.86 -13.29 15.87
N LEU A 377 -24.06 -13.57 14.58
CA LEU A 377 -23.15 -13.12 13.53
C LEU A 377 -23.16 -11.60 13.46
N ASP A 378 -21.97 -11.01 13.24
CA ASP A 378 -21.82 -9.56 13.10
C ASP A 378 -22.69 -9.04 11.94
N MET A 379 -23.33 -7.90 12.19
CA MET A 379 -24.34 -7.28 11.32
C MET A 379 -23.78 -6.90 9.93
N GLY A 380 -22.45 -6.93 9.73
CA GLY A 380 -21.79 -6.53 8.48
C GLY A 380 -21.68 -7.61 7.40
N GLU A 381 -21.53 -8.89 7.77
CA GLU A 381 -21.24 -9.95 6.78
C GLU A 381 -22.43 -10.28 5.88
N VAL A 382 -23.65 -10.40 6.44
CA VAL A 382 -24.85 -10.70 5.64
C VAL A 382 -25.17 -9.58 4.64
N PRO A 383 -25.20 -8.29 5.04
CA PRO A 383 -25.38 -7.19 4.10
C PRO A 383 -24.32 -7.14 3.00
N ARG A 384 -23.03 -7.40 3.31
CA ARG A 384 -21.97 -7.45 2.32
C ARG A 384 -22.19 -8.57 1.29
N CYS A 385 -22.47 -9.78 1.76
CA CYS A 385 -22.76 -10.91 0.87
C CYS A 385 -24.04 -10.67 0.05
N GLN A 386 -25.02 -9.94 0.58
CA GLN A 386 -26.23 -9.57 -0.16
C GLN A 386 -25.91 -8.57 -1.27
N THR A 387 -25.03 -7.61 -1.03
CA THR A 387 -24.53 -6.67 -2.05
C THR A 387 -23.78 -7.42 -3.15
N ASP A 388 -22.89 -8.34 -2.80
CA ASP A 388 -22.16 -9.14 -3.78
C ASP A 388 -23.12 -10.04 -4.58
N LEU A 389 -24.12 -10.63 -3.94
CA LEU A 389 -25.17 -11.40 -4.61
C LEU A 389 -25.94 -10.57 -5.65
N ASP A 390 -26.41 -9.39 -5.26
CA ASP A 390 -27.12 -8.51 -6.17
C ASP A 390 -26.22 -8.02 -7.30
N TRP A 391 -24.93 -7.78 -7.04
CA TRP A 391 -23.97 -7.41 -8.06
C TRP A 391 -23.69 -8.54 -9.07
N TYR A 392 -23.42 -9.78 -8.62
CA TYR A 392 -23.21 -10.91 -9.55
C TYR A 392 -24.49 -11.23 -10.35
N SER A 393 -25.65 -11.10 -9.71
CA SER A 393 -26.94 -11.26 -10.40
C SER A 393 -27.15 -10.16 -11.45
N LEU A 394 -26.77 -8.92 -11.16
CA LEU A 394 -26.78 -7.81 -12.12
C LEU A 394 -25.92 -8.12 -13.35
N ARG A 395 -24.68 -8.59 -13.13
CA ARG A 395 -23.76 -8.96 -14.21
C ARG A 395 -24.29 -10.12 -15.04
N ALA A 396 -24.85 -11.15 -14.39
CA ALA A 396 -25.49 -12.27 -15.05
C ALA A 396 -26.71 -11.83 -15.89
N ALA A 397 -27.55 -10.94 -15.36
CA ALA A 397 -28.69 -10.38 -16.07
C ALA A 397 -28.25 -9.52 -17.28
N LYS A 398 -27.21 -8.70 -17.10
CA LYS A 398 -26.59 -7.90 -18.16
C LYS A 398 -26.05 -8.77 -19.30
N ALA A 399 -25.39 -9.88 -18.98
CA ALA A 399 -24.89 -10.83 -19.97
C ALA A 399 -26.00 -11.50 -20.77
N LYS A 400 -27.20 -11.71 -20.17
CA LYS A 400 -28.38 -12.26 -20.81
C LYS A 400 -29.23 -11.20 -21.54
N GLY A 401 -28.95 -9.89 -21.33
CA GLY A 401 -29.77 -8.80 -21.84
C GLY A 401 -31.16 -8.68 -21.16
N ASP A 402 -31.32 -9.23 -19.95
CA ASP A 402 -32.58 -9.18 -19.19
C ASP A 402 -32.72 -7.84 -18.45
N LEU A 403 -33.40 -6.90 -19.10
CA LEU A 403 -33.59 -5.54 -18.56
C LEU A 403 -34.45 -5.52 -17.29
N ALA A 404 -35.37 -6.45 -17.12
CA ALA A 404 -36.23 -6.49 -15.94
C ALA A 404 -35.44 -6.92 -14.70
N GLU A 405 -34.64 -7.98 -14.83
CA GLU A 405 -33.77 -8.46 -13.77
C GLU A 405 -32.64 -7.46 -13.48
N MET A 406 -32.09 -6.82 -14.50
CA MET A 406 -31.14 -5.71 -14.32
C MET A 406 -31.73 -4.58 -13.47
N ALA A 407 -32.96 -4.13 -13.78
CA ALA A 407 -33.61 -3.06 -13.04
C ALA A 407 -33.84 -3.45 -11.57
N LEU A 408 -34.23 -4.68 -11.29
CA LEU A 408 -34.42 -5.20 -9.94
C LEU A 408 -33.14 -5.10 -9.11
N HIS A 409 -32.00 -5.57 -9.65
CA HIS A 409 -30.75 -5.57 -8.93
C HIS A 409 -30.12 -4.17 -8.82
N VAL A 410 -30.28 -3.32 -9.84
CA VAL A 410 -29.90 -1.90 -9.75
C VAL A 410 -30.66 -1.20 -8.63
N ASP A 411 -31.99 -1.39 -8.54
CA ASP A 411 -32.79 -0.75 -7.50
C ASP A 411 -32.39 -1.22 -6.08
N ARG A 412 -32.01 -2.49 -5.91
CA ARG A 412 -31.51 -3.02 -4.63
C ARG A 412 -30.16 -2.44 -4.26
N LEU A 413 -29.21 -2.40 -5.21
CA LEU A 413 -27.87 -1.88 -5.00
C LEU A 413 -27.85 -0.36 -4.77
N MET A 414 -28.82 0.37 -5.34
CA MET A 414 -28.98 1.82 -5.15
C MET A 414 -29.82 2.18 -3.92
N ALA A 415 -30.44 1.20 -3.24
CA ALA A 415 -31.21 1.44 -2.04
C ALA A 415 -30.33 2.01 -0.92
N PRO A 416 -30.83 2.98 -0.12
CA PRO A 416 -30.08 3.51 1.01
C PRO A 416 -29.78 2.40 2.02
N THR A 417 -28.53 2.03 2.15
CA THR A 417 -28.07 1.16 3.25
C THR A 417 -27.85 1.98 4.51
N PRO A 418 -28.05 1.41 5.73
CA PRO A 418 -27.66 2.09 6.95
C PRO A 418 -26.20 2.54 6.85
N ARG A 419 -25.92 3.82 7.09
CA ARG A 419 -24.64 4.50 6.85
C ARG A 419 -23.43 3.97 7.66
N ASP A 420 -23.65 3.03 8.56
CA ASP A 420 -22.59 2.43 9.40
C ASP A 420 -21.87 1.25 8.73
N ALA A 421 -22.38 0.73 7.61
CA ALA A 421 -21.59 -0.12 6.74
C ALA A 421 -20.82 0.80 5.77
N ALA A 422 -19.59 1.16 6.09
CA ALA A 422 -18.64 1.70 5.14
C ALA A 422 -18.37 0.61 4.09
N ILE A 423 -19.31 0.43 3.18
CA ILE A 423 -19.12 -0.32 1.95
C ILE A 423 -18.11 0.54 1.19
N THR A 424 -16.84 0.17 1.26
CA THR A 424 -15.84 0.64 0.31
C THR A 424 -16.38 0.23 -1.04
N ILE A 425 -16.98 1.17 -1.78
CA ILE A 425 -17.67 0.86 -3.01
C ILE A 425 -16.62 0.33 -3.97
N ASN A 426 -16.74 -0.97 -4.32
CA ASN A 426 -15.86 -1.60 -5.29
C ASN A 426 -15.97 -0.82 -6.61
N PRO A 427 -14.86 -0.32 -7.19
CA PRO A 427 -14.88 0.45 -8.44
C PRO A 427 -15.60 -0.28 -9.60
N GLU A 428 -15.46 -1.60 -9.68
CA GLU A 428 -16.15 -2.40 -10.71
C GLU A 428 -17.67 -2.41 -10.51
N LEU A 429 -18.14 -2.48 -9.26
CA LEU A 429 -19.57 -2.36 -8.96
C LEU A 429 -20.13 -1.02 -9.43
N GLN A 430 -19.41 0.07 -9.22
CA GLN A 430 -19.84 1.40 -9.67
C GLN A 430 -19.90 1.48 -11.20
N ILE A 431 -18.90 0.96 -11.90
CA ILE A 431 -18.89 0.88 -13.37
C ILE A 431 -20.08 0.07 -13.88
N ASP A 432 -20.34 -1.08 -13.27
CA ASP A 432 -21.48 -1.93 -13.65
C ASP A 432 -22.81 -1.24 -13.38
N LEU A 433 -22.96 -0.50 -12.27
CA LEU A 433 -24.15 0.31 -11.98
C LEU A 433 -24.32 1.45 -13.01
N VAL A 434 -23.26 2.24 -13.28
CA VAL A 434 -23.34 3.35 -14.26
C VAL A 434 -23.75 2.83 -15.63
N THR A 435 -23.09 1.75 -16.09
CA THR A 435 -23.38 1.18 -17.41
C THR A 435 -24.77 0.54 -17.48
N SER A 436 -25.25 -0.08 -16.39
CA SER A 436 -26.59 -0.64 -16.29
C SER A 436 -27.68 0.45 -16.24
N LEU A 437 -27.45 1.53 -15.48
CA LEU A 437 -28.34 2.70 -15.45
C LEU A 437 -28.48 3.34 -16.84
N LYS A 438 -27.39 3.45 -17.60
CA LYS A 438 -27.43 3.92 -19.00
C LYS A 438 -28.29 2.99 -19.87
N ALA A 439 -28.09 1.67 -19.76
CA ALA A 439 -28.87 0.68 -20.50
C ALA A 439 -30.37 0.68 -20.16
N LEU A 440 -30.71 1.04 -18.92
CA LEU A 440 -32.06 1.20 -18.42
C LEU A 440 -32.68 2.60 -18.70
N HIS A 441 -31.97 3.43 -19.48
CA HIS A 441 -32.36 4.82 -19.77
C HIS A 441 -32.53 5.72 -18.54
N ARG A 442 -31.78 5.45 -17.46
CA ARG A 442 -31.74 6.25 -16.22
C ARG A 442 -30.52 7.19 -16.22
N GLY A 443 -30.41 8.04 -17.24
CA GLY A 443 -29.20 8.84 -17.52
C GLY A 443 -28.78 9.80 -16.41
N GLU A 444 -29.74 10.46 -15.73
CA GLU A 444 -29.44 11.38 -14.62
C GLU A 444 -28.74 10.65 -13.45
N ALA A 445 -29.27 9.51 -13.05
CA ALA A 445 -28.68 8.69 -11.99
C ALA A 445 -27.29 8.15 -12.39
N ALA A 446 -27.13 7.72 -13.65
CA ALA A 446 -25.84 7.27 -14.17
C ALA A 446 -24.80 8.39 -14.13
N THR A 447 -25.17 9.61 -14.53
CA THR A 447 -24.27 10.78 -14.52
C THR A 447 -23.90 11.18 -13.11
N ALA A 448 -24.85 11.18 -12.17
CA ALA A 448 -24.58 11.52 -10.77
C ALA A 448 -23.58 10.54 -10.15
N LEU A 449 -23.79 9.23 -10.32
CA LEU A 449 -22.90 8.19 -9.79
C LEU A 449 -21.50 8.22 -10.44
N PHE A 450 -21.43 8.42 -11.75
CA PHE A 450 -20.15 8.61 -12.44
C PHE A 450 -19.37 9.79 -11.90
N ASN A 451 -20.01 10.96 -11.77
CA ASN A 451 -19.36 12.18 -11.31
C ASN A 451 -18.85 12.06 -9.87
N GLU A 452 -19.56 11.39 -8.98
CA GLU A 452 -19.12 11.15 -7.61
C GLU A 452 -17.76 10.46 -7.59
N GLN A 453 -17.61 9.35 -8.32
CA GLN A 453 -16.36 8.60 -8.38
C GLN A 453 -15.28 9.35 -9.17
N PHE A 454 -15.64 9.99 -10.25
CA PHE A 454 -14.71 10.79 -11.05
C PHE A 454 -14.04 11.88 -10.21
N TYR A 455 -14.83 12.62 -9.42
CA TYR A 455 -14.29 13.66 -8.54
C TYR A 455 -13.47 13.10 -7.37
N ALA A 456 -13.79 11.90 -6.89
CA ALA A 456 -12.99 11.24 -5.87
C ALA A 456 -11.57 10.92 -6.39
N TYR A 457 -11.46 10.31 -7.58
CA TYR A 457 -10.16 10.05 -8.20
C TYR A 457 -9.44 11.32 -8.65
N SER A 458 -10.17 12.34 -9.16
CA SER A 458 -9.55 13.60 -9.55
C SER A 458 -8.85 14.29 -8.38
N ARG A 459 -9.46 14.29 -7.18
CA ARG A 459 -8.82 14.84 -5.98
C ARG A 459 -7.57 14.06 -5.56
N GLN A 460 -7.55 12.74 -5.75
CA GLN A 460 -6.35 11.93 -5.51
C GLN A 460 -5.26 12.27 -6.53
N LEU A 461 -5.63 12.44 -7.81
CA LEU A 461 -4.70 12.83 -8.86
C LEU A 461 -4.14 14.24 -8.65
N ASP A 462 -4.94 15.17 -8.13
CA ASP A 462 -4.48 16.52 -7.74
C ASP A 462 -3.43 16.43 -6.61
N ALA A 463 -3.59 15.48 -5.70
CA ALA A 463 -2.65 15.23 -4.62
C ALA A 463 -1.34 14.58 -5.10
N ASP A 464 -1.40 13.61 -6.00
CA ASP A 464 -0.24 13.00 -6.68
C ASP A 464 -0.49 12.85 -8.19
N PRO A 465 -0.09 13.84 -9.01
CA PRO A 465 -0.30 13.81 -10.46
C PRO A 465 0.42 12.69 -11.20
N ASN A 466 1.35 12.00 -10.55
CA ASN A 466 2.15 10.90 -11.10
C ASN A 466 1.89 9.56 -10.41
N ASP A 467 0.77 9.42 -9.71
CA ASP A 467 0.33 8.13 -9.22
C ASP A 467 -0.22 7.28 -10.39
N PRO A 468 0.48 6.20 -10.80
CA PRO A 468 0.04 5.39 -11.94
C PRO A 468 -1.24 4.61 -11.64
N GLU A 469 -1.52 4.28 -10.38
CA GLU A 469 -2.73 3.58 -9.99
C GLU A 469 -3.96 4.50 -10.11
N VAL A 470 -3.87 5.72 -9.60
CA VAL A 470 -4.95 6.72 -9.72
C VAL A 470 -5.20 7.07 -11.17
N LEU A 471 -4.13 7.28 -11.97
CA LEU A 471 -4.24 7.52 -13.42
C LEU A 471 -4.95 6.36 -14.12
N ASN A 472 -4.58 5.12 -13.79
CA ASN A 472 -5.21 3.93 -14.33
C ASN A 472 -6.69 3.82 -13.96
N ASN A 473 -7.01 4.00 -12.67
CA ASN A 473 -8.37 3.88 -12.17
C ASN A 473 -9.30 4.94 -12.78
N LEU A 474 -8.80 6.16 -12.95
CA LEU A 474 -9.53 7.24 -13.61
C LEU A 474 -9.76 6.95 -15.10
N ALA A 475 -8.72 6.47 -15.80
CA ALA A 475 -8.83 6.06 -17.19
C ALA A 475 -9.79 4.89 -17.37
N TRP A 476 -9.74 3.88 -16.50
CA TRP A 476 -10.61 2.73 -16.51
C TRP A 476 -12.08 3.10 -16.32
N LEU A 477 -12.37 3.91 -15.30
CA LEU A 477 -13.72 4.44 -15.04
C LEU A 477 -14.28 5.13 -16.29
N CYS A 478 -13.51 6.05 -16.87
CA CYS A 478 -13.94 6.82 -18.02
C CYS A 478 -14.12 5.94 -19.27
N ALA A 479 -13.18 5.06 -19.57
CA ALA A 479 -13.26 4.16 -20.71
C ALA A 479 -14.42 3.18 -20.60
N ARG A 480 -14.65 2.58 -19.43
CA ARG A 480 -15.70 1.60 -19.20
C ARG A 480 -17.10 2.23 -19.17
N CYS A 481 -17.21 3.46 -18.69
CA CYS A 481 -18.46 4.20 -18.67
C CYS A 481 -18.76 4.95 -19.98
N ASP A 482 -17.88 4.88 -20.98
CA ASP A 482 -18.00 5.60 -22.26
C ASP A 482 -18.11 7.13 -22.05
N GLU A 483 -17.21 7.63 -21.21
CA GLU A 483 -17.08 9.05 -20.86
C GLU A 483 -15.63 9.51 -21.11
N ARG A 484 -15.44 10.75 -21.52
CA ARG A 484 -14.10 11.40 -21.60
C ARG A 484 -13.02 10.54 -22.26
N GLY A 485 -13.31 9.90 -23.40
CA GLY A 485 -12.44 8.89 -24.02
C GLY A 485 -11.02 9.38 -24.34
N GLU A 486 -10.84 10.60 -24.85
CA GLU A 486 -9.49 11.14 -25.15
C GLU A 486 -8.69 11.42 -23.86
N GLU A 487 -9.34 11.88 -22.79
CA GLU A 487 -8.70 12.07 -21.48
C GLU A 487 -8.32 10.71 -20.89
N ALA A 488 -9.19 9.71 -20.98
CA ALA A 488 -8.89 8.34 -20.55
C ALA A 488 -7.68 7.76 -21.28
N ALA A 489 -7.58 7.98 -22.60
CA ALA A 489 -6.42 7.57 -23.38
C ALA A 489 -5.12 8.29 -22.94
N ALA A 490 -5.20 9.57 -22.60
CA ALA A 490 -4.05 10.33 -22.10
C ALA A 490 -3.59 9.85 -20.71
N TRP A 491 -4.52 9.63 -19.78
CA TRP A 491 -4.19 9.13 -18.44
C TRP A 491 -3.64 7.70 -18.47
N SER A 492 -4.25 6.79 -19.24
CA SER A 492 -3.74 5.42 -19.40
C SER A 492 -2.37 5.36 -20.04
N ALA A 493 -2.09 6.20 -21.05
CA ALA A 493 -0.78 6.31 -21.65
C ALA A 493 0.28 6.77 -20.63
N LYS A 494 -0.07 7.74 -19.75
CA LYS A 494 0.81 8.18 -18.66
C LYS A 494 1.01 7.09 -17.61
N ALA A 495 -0.03 6.33 -17.26
CA ALA A 495 0.08 5.20 -16.34
C ALA A 495 1.05 4.12 -16.87
N ILE A 496 0.96 3.75 -18.15
CA ILE A 496 1.91 2.83 -18.80
C ILE A 496 3.33 3.41 -18.81
N GLN A 497 3.49 4.70 -19.07
CA GLN A 497 4.82 5.32 -19.07
C GLN A 497 5.49 5.20 -17.69
N LEU A 498 4.71 5.28 -16.62
CA LEU A 498 5.17 5.15 -15.22
C LEU A 498 5.35 3.68 -14.77
N ALA A 499 4.58 2.75 -15.37
CA ALA A 499 4.58 1.32 -15.03
C ALA A 499 4.38 0.44 -16.28
N PRO A 500 5.42 0.29 -17.13
CA PRO A 500 5.29 -0.28 -18.49
C PRO A 500 5.03 -1.79 -18.54
N VAL A 501 5.22 -2.52 -17.46
CA VAL A 501 5.04 -3.98 -17.40
C VAL A 501 3.85 -4.40 -16.51
N ASN A 502 2.91 -3.50 -16.28
CA ASN A 502 1.69 -3.78 -15.55
C ASN A 502 0.57 -4.20 -16.51
N ALA A 503 0.13 -5.46 -16.42
CA ALA A 503 -0.90 -6.00 -17.31
C ALA A 503 -2.23 -5.23 -17.21
N ALA A 504 -2.66 -4.84 -16.00
CA ALA A 504 -3.89 -4.09 -15.79
C ALA A 504 -3.84 -2.71 -16.44
N TYR A 505 -2.66 -2.06 -16.46
CA TYR A 505 -2.53 -0.74 -17.09
C TYR A 505 -2.52 -0.85 -18.63
N LEU A 506 -1.95 -1.92 -19.16
CA LEU A 506 -2.01 -2.22 -20.61
C LEU A 506 -3.45 -2.54 -21.05
N ASP A 507 -4.19 -3.31 -20.26
CA ASP A 507 -5.61 -3.61 -20.47
C ASP A 507 -6.49 -2.34 -20.43
N THR A 508 -6.29 -1.48 -19.43
CA THR A 508 -6.98 -0.18 -19.35
C THR A 508 -6.69 0.70 -20.58
N ALA A 509 -5.44 0.74 -21.02
CA ALA A 509 -5.07 1.54 -22.17
C ALA A 509 -5.63 0.95 -23.48
N ALA A 510 -5.74 -0.38 -23.57
CA ALA A 510 -6.40 -1.04 -24.69
C ALA A 510 -7.89 -0.66 -24.76
N GLU A 511 -8.60 -0.69 -23.63
CA GLU A 511 -9.99 -0.26 -23.57
C GLU A 511 -10.14 1.23 -23.92
N ALA A 512 -9.29 2.11 -23.38
CA ALA A 512 -9.32 3.54 -23.67
C ALA A 512 -9.02 3.82 -25.15
N ALA A 513 -8.04 3.14 -25.76
CA ALA A 513 -7.76 3.23 -27.20
C ALA A 513 -8.97 2.78 -28.05
N ALA A 514 -9.63 1.68 -27.64
CA ALA A 514 -10.82 1.20 -28.31
C ALA A 514 -11.98 2.22 -28.28
N ARG A 515 -12.16 2.95 -27.16
CA ARG A 515 -13.18 3.99 -27.03
C ARG A 515 -13.01 5.17 -27.96
N VAL A 516 -11.77 5.53 -28.27
CA VAL A 516 -11.46 6.58 -29.24
C VAL A 516 -11.28 6.04 -30.68
N GLY A 517 -11.64 4.78 -30.91
CA GLY A 517 -11.64 4.15 -32.22
C GLY A 517 -10.26 3.70 -32.72
N ARG A 518 -9.24 3.67 -31.87
CA ARG A 518 -7.87 3.22 -32.18
C ARG A 518 -7.74 1.70 -32.02
N TRP A 519 -8.53 0.93 -32.79
CA TRP A 519 -8.69 -0.52 -32.62
C TRP A 519 -7.39 -1.32 -32.80
N ASP A 520 -6.52 -0.94 -33.77
CA ASP A 520 -5.24 -1.63 -33.96
C ASP A 520 -4.27 -1.43 -32.78
N GLU A 521 -4.33 -0.27 -32.13
CA GLU A 521 -3.58 0.02 -30.90
C GLU A 521 -4.15 -0.79 -29.72
N ALA A 522 -5.48 -0.84 -29.58
CA ALA A 522 -6.15 -1.64 -28.58
C ALA A 522 -5.76 -3.12 -28.66
N VAL A 523 -5.73 -3.72 -29.86
CA VAL A 523 -5.29 -5.11 -30.07
C VAL A 523 -3.85 -5.33 -29.64
N LYS A 524 -2.94 -4.38 -29.93
CA LYS A 524 -1.53 -4.50 -29.55
C LYS A 524 -1.33 -4.42 -28.04
N LEU A 525 -1.99 -3.47 -27.39
CA LEU A 525 -1.91 -3.28 -25.94
C LEU A 525 -2.48 -4.49 -25.19
N GLU A 526 -3.65 -4.97 -25.60
CA GLU A 526 -4.29 -6.14 -24.99
C GLU A 526 -3.46 -7.43 -25.18
N ALA A 527 -2.88 -7.61 -26.37
CA ALA A 527 -1.96 -8.72 -26.60
C ALA A 527 -0.68 -8.62 -25.74
N ALA A 528 -0.23 -7.41 -25.41
CA ALA A 528 0.88 -7.20 -24.50
C ALA A 528 0.47 -7.50 -23.04
N ALA A 529 -0.72 -7.10 -22.61
CA ALA A 529 -1.28 -7.44 -21.31
C ALA A 529 -1.36 -8.95 -21.10
N LEU A 530 -1.88 -9.68 -22.11
CA LEU A 530 -1.99 -11.14 -22.09
C LEU A 530 -0.65 -11.87 -22.08
N LYS A 531 0.44 -11.26 -22.56
CA LYS A 531 1.79 -11.85 -22.39
C LYS A 531 2.22 -11.85 -20.93
N LEU A 532 1.77 -10.86 -20.16
CA LEU A 532 2.06 -10.77 -18.74
C LEU A 532 1.11 -11.63 -17.90
N GLN A 533 -0.15 -11.79 -18.35
CA GLN A 533 -1.19 -12.60 -17.68
C GLN A 533 -1.91 -13.51 -18.70
N PRO A 534 -1.29 -14.60 -19.15
CA PRO A 534 -1.82 -15.40 -20.28
C PRO A 534 -3.16 -16.10 -20.02
N GLY A 535 -3.51 -16.31 -18.74
CA GLY A 535 -4.73 -17.02 -18.32
C GLY A 535 -5.93 -16.11 -18.05
N ASP A 536 -5.80 -14.79 -18.18
CA ASP A 536 -6.88 -13.88 -17.85
C ASP A 536 -8.01 -13.95 -18.89
N ARG A 537 -9.15 -14.51 -18.46
CA ARG A 537 -10.32 -14.71 -19.35
C ARG A 537 -10.97 -13.40 -19.78
N PHE A 538 -10.94 -12.39 -18.93
CA PHE A 538 -11.49 -11.08 -19.24
C PHE A 538 -10.70 -10.43 -20.37
N MET A 539 -9.36 -10.37 -20.25
CA MET A 539 -8.47 -9.84 -21.26
C MET A 539 -8.57 -10.64 -22.58
N ILE A 540 -8.69 -11.99 -22.52
CA ILE A 540 -8.92 -12.80 -23.71
C ILE A 540 -10.20 -12.38 -24.42
N SER A 541 -11.29 -12.17 -23.67
CA SER A 541 -12.57 -11.75 -24.24
C SER A 541 -12.50 -10.35 -24.87
N GLN A 542 -11.78 -9.43 -24.26
CA GLN A 542 -11.52 -8.09 -24.76
C GLN A 542 -10.73 -8.13 -26.08
N LEU A 543 -9.62 -8.90 -26.12
CA LEU A 543 -8.83 -9.06 -27.32
C LEU A 543 -9.68 -9.54 -28.50
N VAL A 544 -10.53 -10.55 -28.29
CA VAL A 544 -11.44 -11.06 -29.32
C VAL A 544 -12.41 -9.96 -29.77
N ARG A 545 -12.95 -9.16 -28.87
CA ARG A 545 -13.82 -8.01 -29.18
C ARG A 545 -13.10 -6.97 -30.05
N PHE A 546 -11.88 -6.59 -29.68
CA PHE A 546 -11.09 -5.61 -30.44
C PHE A 546 -10.71 -6.13 -31.83
N GLN A 547 -10.30 -7.39 -31.97
CA GLN A 547 -9.99 -8.02 -33.26
C GLN A 547 -11.21 -8.05 -34.20
N LYS A 548 -12.40 -8.36 -33.67
CA LYS A 548 -13.63 -8.27 -34.45
C LYS A 548 -13.90 -6.86 -34.95
N ALA A 549 -13.68 -5.84 -34.12
CA ALA A 549 -13.89 -4.44 -34.53
C ALA A 549 -12.93 -4.00 -35.67
N VAL A 550 -11.65 -4.45 -35.61
CA VAL A 550 -10.68 -4.20 -36.71
C VAL A 550 -11.16 -4.84 -38.02
N THR A 551 -11.71 -6.07 -37.95
CA THR A 551 -12.17 -6.78 -39.17
C THR A 551 -13.42 -6.16 -39.77
N HIS A 552 -14.30 -5.57 -38.99
CA HIS A 552 -15.52 -4.90 -39.46
C HIS A 552 -15.27 -3.48 -40.04
N LYS A 553 -14.10 -2.87 -39.76
CA LYS A 553 -13.71 -1.57 -40.30
C LYS A 553 -13.02 -1.68 -41.69
N LYS A 554 -12.57 -2.88 -42.08
CA LYS A 554 -12.01 -3.19 -43.41
C LYS A 554 -13.13 -3.67 -44.33
#